data_4816e62616a53dec3c56dd9f83c514ad
#
_entry.id   4816e62616a53dec3c56dd9f83c514ad
#
_cell.length_a   1.000
_cell.length_b   1.000
_cell.length_c   1.000
_cell.angle_alpha   90.00
_cell.angle_beta   90.00
_cell.angle_gamma   90.00
#
_symmetry.space_group_name_H-M   'P 1'
#
loop_
_entity.id
_entity.type
_entity.pdbx_description
1 polymer ?
#
loop_
_entity_poly.entity_id
_entity_poly.type
_entity_poly.pdbx_seq_one_letter_code
_entity_poly.pdbx_strand_id
1 'polypeptide(L)'
;MSLRFTMTCAVIAIAALLSRPAFAADAKQMEENKKVVVALYEAAINQKDFDAAVKYLGPRYVQHNPGAGDGAEGLKAFINFLREKMPNYRSEIKRVLADGDYVILHVHNKATPDARGAAIIDIFRLEHGKVVEHWDVRQEIPEKPLNNNTMF
;
A
#
# COMPACT_ATOMS: atom_id res chain seq x y z
N MET A 1 -18.65 78.16 13.15
CA MET A 1 -19.22 76.84 13.09
C MET A 1 -18.14 75.91 12.44
N SER A 2 -17.38 75.21 13.28
CA SER A 2 -16.22 74.46 12.82
C SER A 2 -16.62 72.94 12.83
N LEU A 3 -16.65 72.35 11.65
CA LEU A 3 -16.99 70.94 11.44
C LEU A 3 -15.70 70.11 11.59
N ARG A 4 -15.60 69.32 12.66
CA ARG A 4 -14.50 68.35 12.85
C ARG A 4 -14.85 67.06 12.20
N PHE A 5 -14.10 66.70 11.15
CA PHE A 5 -14.16 65.37 10.49
C PHE A 5 -13.27 64.38 11.29
N THR A 6 -13.87 63.41 11.92
CA THR A 6 -13.17 62.31 12.57
C THR A 6 -12.98 61.17 11.51
N MET A 7 -11.75 60.96 11.12
CA MET A 7 -11.37 59.89 10.18
C MET A 7 -11.13 58.60 10.99
N THR A 8 -12.06 57.65 10.88
CA THR A 8 -11.93 56.31 11.50
C THR A 8 -11.12 55.41 10.57
N CYS A 9 -9.86 55.11 10.96
CA CYS A 9 -9.05 54.10 10.27
C CYS A 9 -9.56 52.70 10.64
N ALA A 10 -10.18 52.03 9.71
CA ALA A 10 -10.47 50.58 9.80
C ALA A 10 -9.21 49.78 9.52
N VAL A 11 -8.66 49.10 10.51
CA VAL A 11 -7.56 48.16 10.35
C VAL A 11 -8.17 46.84 9.87
N ILE A 12 -8.00 46.53 8.59
CA ILE A 12 -8.36 45.21 8.02
C ILE A 12 -7.20 44.25 8.36
N ALA A 13 -7.42 43.40 9.36
CA ALA A 13 -6.53 42.28 9.64
C ALA A 13 -6.73 41.21 8.58
N ILE A 14 -5.80 41.12 7.62
CA ILE A 14 -5.75 40.01 6.65
C ILE A 14 -5.17 38.78 7.37
N ALA A 15 -6.05 37.86 7.80
CA ALA A 15 -5.64 36.57 8.28
C ALA A 15 -5.12 35.76 7.05
N ALA A 16 -3.78 35.71 6.90
CA ALA A 16 -3.15 34.80 5.94
C ALA A 16 -3.38 33.36 6.41
N LEU A 17 -4.44 32.71 5.91
CA LEU A 17 -4.60 31.29 5.96
C LEU A 17 -3.43 30.67 5.19
N LEU A 18 -2.45 30.11 5.92
CA LEU A 18 -1.38 29.28 5.37
C LEU A 18 -2.03 27.98 4.85
N SER A 19 -2.61 28.03 3.67
CA SER A 19 -3.00 26.84 2.93
C SER A 19 -1.72 26.07 2.63
N ARG A 20 -1.53 24.93 3.30
CA ARG A 20 -0.53 23.94 2.87
C ARG A 20 -0.83 23.60 1.41
N PRO A 21 0.16 23.61 0.52
CA PRO A 21 -0.07 23.20 -0.85
C PRO A 21 -0.61 21.75 -0.85
N ALA A 22 -1.75 21.52 -1.49
CA ALA A 22 -2.43 20.22 -1.56
C ALA A 22 -1.48 19.10 -1.97
N PHE A 23 -0.59 19.35 -2.94
CA PHE A 23 0.44 18.42 -3.41
C PHE A 23 1.40 17.91 -2.31
N ALA A 24 1.75 18.72 -1.32
CA ALA A 24 2.64 18.26 -0.23
C ALA A 24 1.89 17.38 0.78
N ALA A 25 0.59 17.59 0.96
CA ALA A 25 -0.26 16.75 1.79
C ALA A 25 -0.47 15.39 1.13
N ASP A 26 -0.71 15.37 -0.19
CA ASP A 26 -0.88 14.14 -0.98
C ASP A 26 0.40 13.30 -1.00
N ALA A 27 1.57 13.93 -1.21
CA ALA A 27 2.85 13.23 -1.18
C ALA A 27 3.13 12.57 0.17
N LYS A 28 2.82 13.26 1.28
CA LYS A 28 2.97 12.68 2.62
C LYS A 28 2.03 11.49 2.83
N GLN A 29 0.78 11.60 2.37
CA GLN A 29 -0.20 10.52 2.49
C GLN A 29 0.26 9.28 1.69
N MET A 30 0.77 9.47 0.47
CA MET A 30 1.31 8.38 -0.34
C MET A 30 2.48 7.67 0.35
N GLU A 31 3.40 8.40 1.00
CA GLU A 31 4.49 7.78 1.76
C GLU A 31 4.00 6.99 2.98
N GLU A 32 2.98 7.48 3.70
CA GLU A 32 2.37 6.72 4.80
C GLU A 32 1.62 5.49 4.25
N ASN A 33 0.91 5.60 3.14
CA ASN A 33 0.24 4.47 2.49
C ASN A 33 1.23 3.37 2.08
N LYS A 34 2.40 3.73 1.52
CA LYS A 34 3.48 2.77 1.22
C LYS A 34 3.92 1.99 2.46
N LYS A 35 4.14 2.68 3.59
CA LYS A 35 4.55 2.04 4.86
C LYS A 35 3.51 1.04 5.34
N VAL A 36 2.22 1.41 5.27
CA VAL A 36 1.11 0.54 5.67
C VAL A 36 1.09 -0.73 4.83
N VAL A 37 1.19 -0.59 3.50
CA VAL A 37 1.15 -1.75 2.59
C VAL A 37 2.37 -2.64 2.75
N VAL A 38 3.57 -2.07 2.86
CA VAL A 38 4.80 -2.85 3.10
C VAL A 38 4.70 -3.62 4.42
N ALA A 39 4.20 -2.98 5.49
CA ALA A 39 4.04 -3.63 6.79
C ALA A 39 2.98 -4.75 6.75
N LEU A 40 1.84 -4.53 6.08
CA LEU A 40 0.84 -5.57 5.85
C LEU A 40 1.45 -6.75 5.11
N TYR A 41 2.14 -6.48 4.00
CA TYR A 41 2.73 -7.50 3.14
C TYR A 41 3.77 -8.34 3.90
N GLU A 42 4.65 -7.68 4.64
CA GLU A 42 5.67 -8.34 5.46
C GLU A 42 5.04 -9.22 6.54
N ALA A 43 4.05 -8.71 7.27
CA ALA A 43 3.35 -9.46 8.30
C ALA A 43 2.60 -10.68 7.72
N ALA A 44 1.85 -10.47 6.63
CA ALA A 44 1.02 -11.52 6.05
C ALA A 44 1.85 -12.60 5.34
N ILE A 45 2.84 -12.22 4.52
CA ILE A 45 3.53 -13.12 3.61
C ILE A 45 4.81 -13.68 4.21
N ASN A 46 5.69 -12.83 4.72
CA ASN A 46 7.00 -13.26 5.20
C ASN A 46 6.97 -13.77 6.64
N GLN A 47 6.27 -13.07 7.54
CA GLN A 47 6.11 -13.46 8.94
C GLN A 47 4.99 -14.49 9.12
N LYS A 48 4.01 -14.51 8.20
CA LYS A 48 2.81 -15.36 8.26
C LYS A 48 2.03 -15.16 9.56
N ASP A 49 1.96 -13.90 10.02
CA ASP A 49 1.32 -13.46 11.25
C ASP A 49 0.02 -12.71 10.94
N PHE A 50 -1.12 -13.40 11.12
CA PHE A 50 -2.43 -12.80 10.87
C PHE A 50 -2.73 -11.66 11.86
N ASP A 51 -2.40 -11.83 13.14
CA ASP A 51 -2.73 -10.84 14.17
C ASP A 51 -1.95 -9.54 13.99
N ALA A 52 -0.74 -9.62 13.42
CA ALA A 52 0.01 -8.47 12.99
C ALA A 52 -0.57 -7.84 11.69
N ALA A 53 -0.93 -8.68 10.72
CA ALA A 53 -1.40 -8.25 9.40
C ALA A 53 -2.78 -7.58 9.45
N VAL A 54 -3.74 -8.15 10.21
CA VAL A 54 -5.13 -7.67 10.25
C VAL A 54 -5.26 -6.22 10.74
N LYS A 55 -4.29 -5.72 11.49
CA LYS A 55 -4.25 -4.34 12.00
C LYS A 55 -4.17 -3.29 10.89
N TYR A 56 -3.72 -3.68 9.71
CA TYR A 56 -3.59 -2.79 8.54
C TYR A 56 -4.82 -2.83 7.64
N LEU A 57 -5.74 -3.80 7.83
CA LEU A 57 -6.97 -3.87 7.05
C LEU A 57 -8.01 -2.88 7.56
N GLY A 58 -8.80 -2.37 6.62
CA GLY A 58 -10.03 -1.63 6.90
C GLY A 58 -11.19 -2.57 7.31
N PRO A 59 -12.34 -1.99 7.65
CA PRO A 59 -13.51 -2.75 8.08
C PRO A 59 -14.07 -3.66 6.96
N ARG A 60 -13.78 -3.32 5.71
CA ARG A 60 -14.06 -4.13 4.53
C ARG A 60 -12.75 -4.31 3.77
N TYR A 61 -12.42 -5.54 3.43
CA TYR A 61 -11.27 -5.89 2.59
C TYR A 61 -11.78 -6.76 1.44
N VAL A 62 -11.72 -6.22 0.22
CA VAL A 62 -12.16 -6.88 -1.01
C VAL A 62 -10.95 -7.51 -1.68
N GLN A 63 -11.04 -8.81 -1.97
CA GLN A 63 -9.98 -9.57 -2.60
C GLN A 63 -10.33 -9.92 -4.04
N HIS A 64 -9.49 -9.51 -5.01
CA HIS A 64 -9.69 -9.79 -6.43
C HIS A 64 -8.82 -10.93 -6.97
N ASN A 65 -7.87 -11.46 -6.19
CA ASN A 65 -7.16 -12.67 -6.57
C ASN A 65 -8.12 -13.87 -6.49
N PRO A 66 -8.39 -14.59 -7.59
CA PRO A 66 -9.35 -15.71 -7.60
C PRO A 66 -8.87 -16.91 -6.78
N GLY A 67 -7.60 -16.96 -6.38
CA GLY A 67 -7.04 -18.01 -5.53
C GLY A 67 -7.11 -17.73 -4.03
N ALA A 68 -7.64 -16.58 -3.61
CA ALA A 68 -7.75 -16.20 -2.20
C ALA A 68 -9.19 -15.85 -1.83
N GLY A 69 -9.60 -16.17 -0.60
CA GLY A 69 -10.91 -15.82 -0.09
C GLY A 69 -11.05 -14.31 0.20
N ASP A 70 -12.28 -13.81 0.18
CA ASP A 70 -12.62 -12.42 0.48
C ASP A 70 -12.56 -12.10 1.98
N GLY A 71 -12.31 -10.84 2.29
CA GLY A 71 -12.31 -10.32 3.66
C GLY A 71 -11.13 -10.76 4.54
N ALA A 72 -11.15 -10.35 5.80
CA ALA A 72 -10.11 -10.68 6.76
C ALA A 72 -9.98 -12.20 6.99
N GLU A 73 -11.10 -12.92 6.98
CA GLU A 73 -11.09 -14.38 7.13
C GLU A 73 -10.46 -15.08 5.92
N GLY A 74 -10.64 -14.54 4.70
CA GLY A 74 -9.95 -15.02 3.51
C GLY A 74 -8.43 -14.85 3.63
N LEU A 75 -7.98 -13.67 4.08
CA LEU A 75 -6.56 -13.43 4.36
C LEU A 75 -6.02 -14.38 5.43
N LYS A 76 -6.79 -14.63 6.51
CA LYS A 76 -6.40 -15.58 7.57
C LYS A 76 -6.22 -17.00 7.04
N ALA A 77 -7.17 -17.45 6.22
CA ALA A 77 -7.09 -18.77 5.60
C ALA A 77 -5.85 -18.89 4.69
N PHE A 78 -5.54 -17.85 3.92
CA PHE A 78 -4.35 -17.81 3.07
C PHE A 78 -3.05 -17.83 3.89
N ILE A 79 -2.95 -17.04 4.96
CA ILE A 79 -1.79 -17.04 5.86
C ILE A 79 -1.58 -18.43 6.50
N ASN A 80 -2.66 -19.07 6.96
CA ASN A 80 -2.60 -20.42 7.52
C ASN A 80 -2.13 -21.45 6.49
N PHE A 81 -2.64 -21.35 5.25
CA PHE A 81 -2.17 -22.18 4.14
C PHE A 81 -0.66 -22.00 3.90
N LEU A 82 -0.16 -20.78 3.86
CA LEU A 82 1.28 -20.50 3.72
C LEU A 82 2.10 -21.10 4.86
N ARG A 83 1.60 -20.99 6.09
CA ARG A 83 2.27 -21.51 7.29
C ARG A 83 2.37 -23.02 7.26
N GLU A 84 1.31 -23.70 6.86
CA GLU A 84 1.21 -25.16 6.91
C GLU A 84 1.81 -25.85 5.70
N LYS A 85 1.55 -25.32 4.50
CA LYS A 85 1.88 -25.97 3.23
C LYS A 85 3.11 -25.40 2.55
N MET A 86 3.44 -24.13 2.83
CA MET A 86 4.53 -23.41 2.18
C MET A 86 5.37 -22.62 3.20
N PRO A 87 5.96 -23.28 4.23
CA PRO A 87 6.66 -22.57 5.31
C PRO A 87 7.85 -21.74 4.82
N ASN A 88 8.49 -22.16 3.74
CA ASN A 88 9.63 -21.48 3.13
C ASN A 88 9.24 -20.42 2.09
N TYR A 89 7.93 -20.21 1.85
CA TYR A 89 7.44 -19.20 0.94
C TYR A 89 7.86 -17.81 1.41
N ARG A 90 8.52 -17.07 0.53
CA ARG A 90 9.05 -15.74 0.81
C ARG A 90 8.88 -14.81 -0.38
N SER A 91 8.75 -13.55 -0.08
CA SER A 91 8.64 -12.47 -1.05
C SER A 91 9.63 -11.36 -0.73
N GLU A 92 10.32 -10.88 -1.76
CA GLU A 92 11.19 -9.71 -1.69
C GLU A 92 10.56 -8.58 -2.49
N ILE A 93 10.23 -7.48 -1.83
CA ILE A 93 9.68 -6.28 -2.47
C ILE A 93 10.81 -5.57 -3.22
N LYS A 94 10.71 -5.48 -4.54
CA LYS A 94 11.71 -4.84 -5.40
C LYS A 94 11.42 -3.37 -5.63
N ARG A 95 10.14 -2.97 -5.72
CA ARG A 95 9.70 -1.60 -5.91
C ARG A 95 8.40 -1.35 -5.16
N VAL A 96 8.25 -0.12 -4.67
CA VAL A 96 7.02 0.38 -4.06
C VAL A 96 6.68 1.71 -4.73
N LEU A 97 5.52 1.78 -5.35
CA LEU A 97 5.00 2.96 -6.01
C LEU A 97 3.68 3.36 -5.34
N ALA A 98 3.31 4.63 -5.41
CA ALA A 98 2.01 5.09 -4.94
C ALA A 98 1.47 6.17 -5.87
N ASP A 99 0.15 6.15 -6.06
CA ASP A 99 -0.61 7.17 -6.76
C ASP A 99 -1.95 7.35 -6.04
N GLY A 100 -2.12 8.50 -5.37
CA GLY A 100 -3.26 8.77 -4.52
C GLY A 100 -3.44 7.71 -3.42
N ASP A 101 -4.59 7.04 -3.44
CA ASP A 101 -4.94 5.99 -2.49
C ASP A 101 -4.45 4.59 -2.90
N TYR A 102 -3.75 4.48 -4.02
CA TYR A 102 -3.22 3.21 -4.50
C TYR A 102 -1.74 3.06 -4.19
N VAL A 103 -1.36 1.85 -3.78
CA VAL A 103 0.04 1.43 -3.64
C VAL A 103 0.26 0.19 -4.48
N ILE A 104 1.36 0.19 -5.23
CA ILE A 104 1.75 -0.90 -6.12
C ILE A 104 3.07 -1.48 -5.63
N LEU A 105 3.11 -2.78 -5.43
CA LEU A 105 4.33 -3.51 -5.15
C LEU A 105 4.77 -4.29 -6.39
N HIS A 106 6.04 -4.25 -6.72
CA HIS A 106 6.68 -5.19 -7.62
C HIS A 106 7.54 -6.14 -6.79
N VAL A 107 7.22 -7.43 -6.84
CA VAL A 107 7.70 -8.41 -5.88
C VAL A 107 8.35 -9.59 -6.59
N HIS A 108 9.47 -10.08 -6.05
CA HIS A 108 10.03 -11.39 -6.34
C HIS A 108 9.58 -12.39 -5.29
N ASN A 109 8.77 -13.33 -5.69
CA ASN A 109 8.25 -14.38 -4.83
C ASN A 109 8.93 -15.71 -5.10
N LYS A 110 9.23 -16.47 -4.02
CA LYS A 110 9.82 -17.81 -4.07
C LYS A 110 9.10 -18.77 -3.15
N ALA A 111 8.78 -19.97 -3.65
CA ALA A 111 8.21 -21.03 -2.84
C ALA A 111 9.24 -21.72 -1.93
N THR A 112 10.49 -21.80 -2.41
CA THR A 112 11.68 -22.29 -1.68
C THR A 112 12.88 -21.41 -2.02
N PRO A 113 13.95 -21.40 -1.20
CA PRO A 113 15.15 -20.58 -1.46
C PRO A 113 15.75 -20.78 -2.85
N ASP A 114 15.74 -22.02 -3.35
CA ASP A 114 16.33 -22.38 -4.64
C ASP A 114 15.38 -22.25 -5.84
N ALA A 115 14.11 -21.96 -5.61
CA ALA A 115 13.15 -21.73 -6.68
C ALA A 115 13.49 -20.46 -7.47
N ARG A 116 13.30 -20.48 -8.79
CA ARG A 116 13.36 -19.28 -9.63
C ARG A 116 12.31 -18.26 -9.17
N GLY A 117 11.13 -18.76 -8.83
CA GLY A 117 10.02 -17.96 -8.33
C GLY A 117 9.23 -17.27 -9.42
N ALA A 118 8.55 -16.21 -9.05
CA ALA A 118 7.68 -15.44 -9.93
C ALA A 118 7.83 -13.94 -9.66
N ALA A 119 7.56 -13.14 -10.67
CA ALA A 119 7.28 -11.72 -10.51
C ALA A 119 5.79 -11.54 -10.22
N ILE A 120 5.49 -10.70 -9.25
CA ILE A 120 4.12 -10.34 -8.88
C ILE A 120 4.01 -8.83 -8.92
N ILE A 121 2.89 -8.34 -9.47
CA ILE A 121 2.45 -6.97 -9.30
C ILE A 121 1.21 -7.03 -8.41
N ASP A 122 1.36 -6.55 -7.19
CA ASP A 122 0.28 -6.38 -6.23
C ASP A 122 -0.19 -4.93 -6.26
N ILE A 123 -1.50 -4.70 -6.27
CA ILE A 123 -2.13 -3.39 -6.20
C ILE A 123 -3.02 -3.37 -4.97
N PHE A 124 -2.82 -2.37 -4.12
CA PHE A 124 -3.62 -2.15 -2.92
C PHE A 124 -4.29 -0.79 -3.00
N ARG A 125 -5.56 -0.72 -2.60
CA ARG A 125 -6.25 0.55 -2.38
C ARG A 125 -6.48 0.75 -0.88
N LEU A 126 -6.26 1.98 -0.43
CA LEU A 126 -6.42 2.35 0.97
C LEU A 126 -7.55 3.37 1.15
N GLU A 127 -8.18 3.31 2.31
CA GLU A 127 -9.07 4.34 2.83
C GLU A 127 -8.68 4.63 4.28
N HIS A 128 -8.49 5.90 4.61
CA HIS A 128 -8.12 6.34 5.97
C HIS A 128 -6.89 5.59 6.54
N GLY A 129 -5.88 5.34 5.70
CA GLY A 129 -4.66 4.63 6.10
C GLY A 129 -4.83 3.13 6.36
N LYS A 130 -5.91 2.52 5.86
CA LYS A 130 -6.19 1.09 5.94
C LYS A 130 -6.39 0.50 4.56
N VAL A 131 -5.89 -0.72 4.35
CA VAL A 131 -6.08 -1.45 3.10
C VAL A 131 -7.50 -1.98 3.05
N VAL A 132 -8.21 -1.64 1.98
CA VAL A 132 -9.61 -2.03 1.75
C VAL A 132 -9.81 -2.88 0.51
N GLU A 133 -8.78 -2.99 -0.35
CA GLU A 133 -8.92 -3.71 -1.62
C GLU A 133 -7.57 -4.16 -2.15
N HIS A 134 -7.52 -5.32 -2.81
CA HIS A 134 -6.30 -5.92 -3.33
C HIS A 134 -6.53 -6.65 -4.64
N TRP A 135 -5.63 -6.43 -5.59
CA TRP A 135 -5.48 -7.17 -6.87
C TRP A 135 -4.05 -7.64 -7.00
N ASP A 136 -3.84 -8.73 -7.72
CA ASP A 136 -2.51 -9.10 -8.16
C ASP A 136 -2.50 -9.78 -9.53
N VAL A 137 -1.34 -9.77 -10.15
CA VAL A 137 -1.01 -10.61 -11.29
C VAL A 137 0.34 -11.25 -11.07
N ARG A 138 0.45 -12.53 -11.42
CA ARG A 138 1.64 -13.33 -11.18
C ARG A 138 2.16 -13.92 -12.48
N GLN A 139 3.48 -13.79 -12.71
CA GLN A 139 4.16 -14.39 -13.84
C GLN A 139 5.36 -15.20 -13.36
N GLU A 140 5.40 -16.49 -13.73
CA GLU A 140 6.55 -17.36 -13.45
C GLU A 140 7.80 -16.88 -14.18
N ILE A 141 8.96 -16.97 -13.52
CA ILE A 141 10.25 -16.74 -14.16
C ILE A 141 10.56 -17.93 -15.05
N PRO A 142 10.66 -17.75 -16.39
CA PRO A 142 10.85 -18.86 -17.31
C PRO A 142 12.23 -19.50 -17.14
N GLU A 143 12.31 -20.79 -17.45
CA GLU A 143 13.60 -21.49 -17.45
C GLU A 143 14.53 -21.01 -18.57
N LYS A 144 13.96 -20.69 -19.72
CA LYS A 144 14.68 -20.23 -20.92
C LYS A 144 14.07 -18.90 -21.37
N PRO A 145 14.52 -17.78 -20.81
CA PRO A 145 14.06 -16.48 -21.26
C PRO A 145 14.61 -16.15 -22.67
N LEU A 146 13.87 -15.34 -23.42
CA LEU A 146 14.29 -14.89 -24.75
C LEU A 146 15.32 -13.75 -24.69
N ASN A 147 15.57 -13.17 -23.52
CA ASN A 147 16.55 -12.11 -23.28
C ASN A 147 17.24 -12.36 -21.95
N ASN A 148 18.33 -11.65 -21.70
CA ASN A 148 19.14 -11.78 -20.47
C ASN A 148 18.77 -10.75 -19.38
N ASN A 149 17.67 -10.01 -19.54
CA ASN A 149 17.23 -9.06 -18.54
C ASN A 149 16.53 -9.77 -17.38
N THR A 150 16.73 -9.26 -16.16
CA THR A 150 15.93 -9.71 -15.02
C THR A 150 14.48 -9.19 -15.15
N MET A 151 13.53 -9.88 -14.54
CA MET A 151 12.15 -9.41 -14.41
C MET A 151 12.00 -8.34 -13.29
N PHE A 152 13.10 -7.93 -12.64
CA PHE A 152 13.12 -7.03 -11.48
C PHE A 152 14.05 -5.83 -11.65
#